data_aa4f70fd168dfdd591a203e0720b6544
#
_entry.id   aa4f70fd168dfdd591a203e0720b6544
#
_cell.length_a   1.000
_cell.length_b   1.000
_cell.length_c   1.000
_cell.angle_alpha   90.00
_cell.angle_beta   90.00
_cell.angle_gamma   90.00
#
_symmetry.space_group_name_H-M   'P 1'
#
loop_
_entity.id
_entity.type
_entity.pdbx_description
1 polymer ?
#
loop_
_entity_poly.entity_id
_entity_poly.type
_entity_poly.pdbx_seq_one_letter_code
_entity_poly.pdbx_strand_id
1 'polypeptide(L)'
;MSIFVKICGLTDEAGIEAAVEAGADAVGFVFYEQSPRNLSMDKAVALARVVPAGVLKVAVTLRPQKDWWSDVIDALRPDAIQADLDDFADMPDGAGIAKWPVVREGSD
;
A
#
# COMPACT_ATOMS: atom_id res chain seq x y z
N MET A 1 11.79 -22.20 8.06
CA MET A 1 11.90 -20.74 8.07
C MET A 1 10.96 -20.16 7.02
N SER A 2 10.13 -19.24 7.41
CA SER A 2 9.22 -18.62 6.47
C SER A 2 9.78 -17.29 5.99
N ILE A 3 9.52 -16.98 4.73
CA ILE A 3 9.92 -15.71 4.11
C ILE A 3 8.66 -14.90 3.90
N PHE A 4 8.69 -13.64 4.31
CA PHE A 4 7.59 -12.72 4.07
C PHE A 4 7.69 -12.20 2.64
N VAL A 5 6.63 -12.37 1.85
CA VAL A 5 6.61 -11.96 0.45
C VAL A 5 5.53 -10.91 0.23
N LYS A 6 5.95 -9.73 -0.23
CA LYS A 6 5.03 -8.67 -0.63
C LYS A 6 5.14 -8.48 -2.13
N ILE A 7 4.00 -8.48 -2.82
CA ILE A 7 3.94 -8.17 -4.24
C ILE A 7 3.25 -6.83 -4.42
N CYS A 8 3.97 -5.89 -5.01
CA CYS A 8 3.57 -4.50 -5.11
C CYS A 8 3.20 -4.14 -6.53
N GLY A 9 2.34 -3.14 -6.67
CA GLY A 9 2.03 -2.58 -7.98
C GLY A 9 0.98 -3.35 -8.76
N LEU A 10 0.11 -4.06 -8.08
CA LEU A 10 -1.00 -4.77 -8.72
C LEU A 10 -2.07 -3.78 -9.16
N THR A 11 -2.58 -3.97 -10.36
CA THR A 11 -3.51 -3.02 -10.97
C THR A 11 -4.82 -3.67 -11.44
N ASP A 12 -4.96 -4.99 -11.30
CA ASP A 12 -6.20 -5.68 -11.67
C ASP A 12 -6.43 -6.92 -10.80
N GLU A 13 -7.62 -7.46 -10.88
CA GLU A 13 -8.00 -8.62 -10.08
C GLU A 13 -7.18 -9.87 -10.42
N ALA A 14 -6.88 -10.05 -11.69
CA ALA A 14 -6.10 -11.21 -12.11
C ALA A 14 -4.70 -11.20 -11.48
N GLY A 15 -4.10 -10.02 -11.37
CA GLY A 15 -2.81 -9.87 -10.70
C GLY A 15 -2.89 -10.21 -9.22
N ILE A 16 -3.96 -9.79 -8.55
CA ILE A 16 -4.17 -10.12 -7.14
C ILE A 16 -4.34 -11.62 -6.95
N GLU A 17 -5.16 -12.25 -7.79
CA GLU A 17 -5.39 -13.68 -7.71
C GLU A 17 -4.09 -14.46 -7.91
N ALA A 18 -3.29 -14.06 -8.90
CA ALA A 18 -2.00 -14.71 -9.15
C ALA A 18 -1.05 -14.55 -7.97
N ALA A 19 -1.01 -13.38 -7.36
CA ALA A 19 -0.16 -13.13 -6.20
C ALA A 19 -0.57 -13.99 -5.01
N VAL A 20 -1.87 -14.09 -4.76
CA VAL A 20 -2.41 -14.89 -3.66
C VAL A 20 -2.12 -16.37 -3.89
N GLU A 21 -2.30 -16.87 -5.10
CA GLU A 21 -1.99 -18.26 -5.44
C GLU A 21 -0.50 -18.57 -5.29
N ALA A 22 0.35 -17.58 -5.56
CA ALA A 22 1.80 -17.74 -5.41
C ALA A 22 2.24 -17.69 -3.95
N GLY A 23 1.34 -17.42 -3.02
CA GLY A 23 1.65 -17.41 -1.59
C GLY A 23 2.08 -16.06 -1.04
N ALA A 24 1.66 -14.96 -1.66
CA ALA A 24 1.99 -13.64 -1.16
C ALA A 24 1.42 -13.42 0.23
N ASP A 25 2.20 -12.83 1.11
CA ASP A 25 1.76 -12.44 2.46
C ASP A 25 1.13 -11.05 2.47
N ALA A 26 1.47 -10.22 1.49
CA ALA A 26 0.95 -8.88 1.36
C ALA A 26 0.88 -8.48 -0.11
N VAL A 27 -0.09 -7.63 -0.42
CA VAL A 27 -0.22 -7.00 -1.74
C VAL A 27 -0.17 -5.49 -1.58
N GLY A 28 0.52 -4.82 -2.50
CA GLY A 28 0.70 -3.38 -2.44
C GLY A 28 -0.05 -2.65 -3.55
N PHE A 29 -0.72 -1.57 -3.16
CA PHE A 29 -1.41 -0.65 -4.08
C PHE A 29 -0.64 0.65 -4.13
N VAL A 30 -0.22 1.07 -5.32
CA VAL A 30 0.64 2.23 -5.50
C VAL A 30 -0.19 3.48 -5.75
N PHE A 31 0.07 4.51 -4.94
CA PHE A 31 -0.55 5.83 -5.07
C PHE A 31 0.55 6.86 -5.34
N TYR A 32 1.09 6.85 -6.54
CA TYR A 32 2.15 7.73 -6.95
C TYR A 32 1.99 8.03 -8.43
N GLU A 33 1.62 9.26 -8.76
CA GLU A 33 1.21 9.63 -10.11
C GLU A 33 2.25 9.32 -11.19
N GLN A 34 3.52 9.36 -10.85
CA GLN A 34 4.59 9.10 -11.82
C GLN A 34 4.84 7.62 -12.04
N SER A 35 4.18 6.75 -11.28
CA SER A 35 4.30 5.32 -11.48
C SER A 35 3.31 4.84 -12.54
N PRO A 36 3.73 3.94 -13.45
CA PRO A 36 2.77 3.34 -14.39
C PRO A 36 1.74 2.45 -13.68
N ARG A 37 1.98 2.12 -12.42
CA ARG A 37 1.06 1.31 -11.61
C ARG A 37 0.22 2.12 -10.65
N ASN A 38 0.22 3.45 -10.83
CA ASN A 38 -0.58 4.33 -9.98
C ASN A 38 -2.07 3.99 -10.09
N LEU A 39 -2.74 3.95 -8.93
CA LEU A 39 -4.17 3.68 -8.85
C LEU A 39 -4.90 4.88 -8.29
N SER A 40 -6.14 5.09 -8.74
CA SER A 40 -7.05 5.98 -8.04
C SER A 40 -7.51 5.32 -6.76
N MET A 41 -8.00 6.11 -5.82
CA MET A 41 -8.52 5.56 -4.58
C MET A 41 -9.70 4.61 -4.83
N ASP A 42 -10.61 4.97 -5.73
CA ASP A 42 -11.76 4.12 -6.07
C ASP A 42 -11.33 2.77 -6.62
N LYS A 43 -10.35 2.76 -7.49
CA LYS A 43 -9.84 1.52 -8.08
C LYS A 43 -9.17 0.66 -7.01
N ALA A 44 -8.38 1.26 -6.14
CA ALA A 44 -7.71 0.53 -5.07
C ALA A 44 -8.72 -0.08 -4.09
N VAL A 45 -9.78 0.65 -3.74
CA VAL A 45 -10.82 0.13 -2.86
C VAL A 45 -11.51 -1.07 -3.51
N ALA A 46 -11.82 -0.98 -4.80
CA ALA A 46 -12.44 -2.10 -5.52
C ALA A 46 -11.53 -3.33 -5.53
N LEU A 47 -10.23 -3.14 -5.79
CA LEU A 47 -9.27 -4.24 -5.81
C LEU A 47 -9.06 -4.82 -4.41
N ALA A 48 -9.08 -4.00 -3.38
CA ALA A 48 -8.90 -4.46 -2.01
C ALA A 48 -9.98 -5.46 -1.59
N ARG A 49 -11.17 -5.36 -2.17
CA ARG A 49 -12.28 -6.26 -1.83
C ARG A 49 -12.02 -7.70 -2.22
N VAL A 50 -11.16 -7.94 -3.21
CA VAL A 50 -10.85 -9.30 -3.64
C VAL A 50 -9.62 -9.88 -2.93
N VAL A 51 -8.99 -9.12 -2.07
CA VAL A 51 -7.86 -9.62 -1.27
C VAL A 51 -8.43 -10.43 -0.10
N PRO A 52 -8.04 -11.70 0.04
CA PRO A 52 -8.58 -12.53 1.11
C PRO A 52 -8.05 -12.13 2.49
N ALA A 53 -8.81 -12.48 3.51
CA ALA A 53 -8.34 -12.33 4.89
C ALA A 53 -7.04 -13.12 5.06
N GLY A 54 -6.11 -12.56 5.81
CA GLY A 54 -4.80 -13.19 5.99
C GLY A 54 -3.73 -12.68 5.04
N VAL A 55 -4.11 -11.95 3.99
CA VAL A 55 -3.16 -11.27 3.12
C VAL A 55 -3.24 -9.79 3.43
N LEU A 56 -2.11 -9.19 3.78
CA LEU A 56 -2.07 -7.79 4.16
C LEU A 56 -2.23 -6.87 2.95
N LYS A 57 -2.95 -5.78 3.14
CA LYS A 57 -3.10 -4.72 2.14
C LYS A 57 -2.19 -3.57 2.51
N VAL A 58 -1.29 -3.20 1.61
CA VAL A 58 -0.31 -2.15 1.84
C VAL A 58 -0.54 -1.01 0.85
N ALA A 59 -0.72 0.20 1.34
CA ALA A 59 -0.76 1.38 0.50
C ALA A 59 0.67 1.91 0.35
N VAL A 60 1.12 2.08 -0.87
CA VAL A 60 2.47 2.53 -1.18
C VAL A 60 2.42 3.90 -1.80
N THR A 61 3.15 4.85 -1.26
CA THR A 61 3.14 6.22 -1.75
C THR A 61 4.51 6.87 -1.62
N LEU A 62 4.64 8.04 -2.21
CA LEU A 62 5.84 8.86 -2.13
C LEU A 62 5.40 10.32 -2.11
N ARG A 63 5.75 11.04 -1.05
CA ARG A 63 5.43 12.46 -0.87
C ARG A 63 3.98 12.79 -1.20
N PRO A 64 3.03 12.11 -0.54
CA PRO A 64 1.62 12.35 -0.83
C PRO A 64 1.18 13.71 -0.32
N GLN A 65 0.08 14.22 -0.86
CA GLN A 65 -0.54 15.42 -0.32
C GLN A 65 -1.16 15.09 1.03
N LYS A 66 -1.34 16.09 1.87
CA LYS A 66 -1.86 15.88 3.22
C LYS A 66 -3.21 15.19 3.24
N ASP A 67 -4.08 15.54 2.30
CA ASP A 67 -5.42 14.95 2.23
C ASP A 67 -5.40 13.46 1.93
N TRP A 68 -4.35 12.98 1.28
CA TRP A 68 -4.24 11.58 0.94
C TRP A 68 -4.28 10.67 2.16
N TRP A 69 -3.66 11.11 3.26
CA TRP A 69 -3.62 10.29 4.48
C TRP A 69 -5.00 9.99 5.02
N SER A 70 -5.84 11.01 5.11
CA SER A 70 -7.22 10.82 5.56
C SER A 70 -8.01 9.97 4.58
N ASP A 71 -7.84 10.21 3.30
CA ASP A 71 -8.57 9.48 2.26
C ASP A 71 -8.22 8.00 2.27
N VAL A 72 -6.94 7.64 2.33
CA VAL A 72 -6.53 6.25 2.32
C VAL A 72 -6.96 5.53 3.58
N ILE A 73 -6.86 6.20 4.72
CA ILE A 73 -7.26 5.61 6.00
C ILE A 73 -8.77 5.34 6.02
N ASP A 74 -9.57 6.31 5.56
CA ASP A 74 -11.03 6.19 5.61
C ASP A 74 -11.59 5.25 4.55
N ALA A 75 -11.06 5.30 3.34
CA ALA A 75 -11.63 4.56 2.21
C ALA A 75 -11.03 3.17 2.05
N LEU A 76 -9.71 3.06 2.09
CA LEU A 76 -9.03 1.79 1.84
C LEU A 76 -8.83 0.97 3.11
N ARG A 77 -8.53 1.63 4.22
CA ARG A 77 -8.21 0.99 5.50
C ARG A 77 -7.13 -0.07 5.33
N PRO A 78 -5.94 0.31 4.85
CA PRO A 78 -4.86 -0.65 4.65
C PRO A 78 -4.35 -1.17 5.99
N ASP A 79 -3.70 -2.33 5.95
CA ASP A 79 -3.04 -2.87 7.14
C ASP A 79 -1.73 -2.12 7.43
N ALA A 80 -1.08 -1.63 6.37
CA ALA A 80 0.15 -0.86 6.50
C ALA A 80 0.24 0.18 5.39
N ILE A 81 1.03 1.22 5.67
CA ILE A 81 1.37 2.23 4.66
C ILE A 81 2.88 2.24 4.52
N GLN A 82 3.36 2.12 3.28
CA GLN A 82 4.77 2.21 2.94
C GLN A 82 5.03 3.56 2.28
N ALA A 83 5.93 4.33 2.86
CA ALA A 83 6.29 5.67 2.38
C ALA A 83 7.70 6.00 2.85
N ASP A 84 8.26 7.09 2.36
CA ASP A 84 9.54 7.57 2.89
C ASP A 84 9.35 7.94 4.36
N LEU A 85 10.39 7.76 5.15
CA LEU A 85 10.32 7.99 6.60
C LEU A 85 9.74 9.37 6.94
N ASP A 86 10.20 10.40 6.24
CA ASP A 86 9.77 11.76 6.52
C ASP A 86 8.31 12.03 6.17
N ASP A 87 7.74 11.25 5.25
CA ASP A 87 6.35 11.42 4.86
C ASP A 87 5.38 11.15 6.01
N PHE A 88 5.77 10.29 6.95
CA PHE A 88 4.90 9.92 8.06
C PHE A 88 4.60 11.04 9.04
N ALA A 89 5.32 12.17 8.93
CA ALA A 89 5.04 13.33 9.77
C ALA A 89 3.59 13.83 9.61
N ASP A 90 2.99 13.64 8.44
CA ASP A 90 1.61 14.06 8.15
C ASP A 90 0.56 13.00 8.45
N MET A 91 0.97 11.81 8.87
CA MET A 91 0.02 10.73 9.15
C MET A 91 -0.69 10.96 10.48
N PRO A 92 -2.04 10.91 10.49
CA PRO A 92 -2.77 11.06 11.75
C PRO A 92 -2.43 9.98 12.76
N ASP A 93 -2.40 10.34 14.03
CA ASP A 93 -2.16 9.38 15.10
C ASP A 93 -3.42 8.53 15.35
N GLY A 94 -3.20 7.33 15.88
CA GLY A 94 -4.30 6.50 16.34
C GLY A 94 -5.08 5.79 15.25
N ALA A 95 -4.57 5.77 14.03
CA ALA A 95 -5.26 5.12 12.91
C ALA A 95 -5.23 3.59 12.99
N GLY A 96 -4.34 3.01 13.80
CA GLY A 96 -4.21 1.56 13.90
C GLY A 96 -3.54 0.91 12.68
N ILE A 97 -2.87 1.70 11.86
CA ILE A 97 -2.24 1.25 10.63
C ILE A 97 -0.73 1.22 10.84
N ALA A 98 -0.09 0.11 10.44
CA ALA A 98 1.35 -0.02 10.58
C ALA A 98 2.08 0.92 9.63
N LYS A 99 3.20 1.46 10.10
CA LYS A 99 4.08 2.32 9.28
C LYS A 99 5.23 1.48 8.79
N TRP A 100 5.43 1.43 7.47
CA TRP A 100 6.56 0.75 6.84
C TRP A 100 7.44 1.78 6.15
N PRO A 101 8.34 2.43 6.91
CA PRO A 101 9.16 3.48 6.33
C PRO A 101 10.22 2.92 5.40
N VAL A 102 10.48 3.66 4.33
CA VAL A 102 11.59 3.39 3.43
C VAL A 102 12.66 4.41 3.72
N VAL A 103 13.88 3.94 3.98
CA VAL A 103 15.03 4.81 4.20
C VAL A 103 15.90 4.70 2.95
N ARG A 104 16.14 5.84 2.32
CA ARG A 104 16.95 5.87 1.10
C ARG A 104 18.38 6.22 1.44
N GLU A 105 19.29 5.35 1.05
CA GLU A 105 20.71 5.61 1.22
C GLU A 105 21.24 6.45 0.07
N GLY A 106 22.28 7.20 0.34
CA GLY A 106 22.94 8.01 -0.67
C GLY A 106 22.01 9.03 -1.25
N SER A 107 21.12 9.52 -0.47
CA SER A 107 20.10 10.42 -0.93
C SER A 107 20.67 11.58 -1.69
N ASP A 108 20.28 11.69 -2.82
CA ASP A 108 20.63 12.79 -3.66
C ASP A 108 19.51 13.71 -3.89
#